data_08c7c08a6134b40f06fddd67e4887ec9
#
_entry.id   08c7c08a6134b40f06fddd67e4887ec9
#
_cell.length_a   1.000
_cell.length_b   1.000
_cell.length_c   1.000
_cell.angle_alpha   90.00
_cell.angle_beta   90.00
_cell.angle_gamma   90.00
#
_symmetry.space_group_name_H-M   'P 1'
#
loop_
_entity.id
_entity.type
_entity.pdbx_description
1 polymer ?
#
loop_
_entity_poly.entity_id
_entity_poly.type
_entity_poly.pdbx_seq_one_letter_code
_entity_poly.pdbx_strand_id
1 'polypeptide(L)'
;MDTNNQEFFEDEEVQKTPVRKKKKKKGLIIFLVILVLVIAGGAGYYFYERQKPIETTKDYLENMRAMNFDGMKALLQSNDMSALDDADITSNAYTSFFKKINEKMSYKITKTSFHIQNGTASVTAHIRYIDGANIYKETITEFLKQIVSTAFSGSTLTEEETEQKLATLLEEKSSTVEDKFTETDITYPVIEADGQWKIVTLDADTVRVMSANFTNVQDEID
;
A
#
# COMPACT_ATOMS: atom_id res chain seq x y z
N MET A 1 -55.88 -105.02 -10.30
CA MET A 1 -55.59 -104.17 -11.46
C MET A 1 -55.22 -102.82 -11.01
N ASP A 2 -54.01 -102.66 -11.11
CA ASP A 2 -53.11 -101.53 -10.84
C ASP A 2 -53.56 -100.28 -11.48
N THR A 3 -53.32 -99.18 -10.81
CA THR A 3 -52.80 -97.99 -11.42
C THR A 3 -52.12 -97.13 -10.39
N ASN A 4 -50.91 -97.02 -10.54
CA ASN A 4 -49.87 -96.17 -9.88
C ASN A 4 -50.19 -94.72 -10.18
N ASN A 5 -50.31 -93.87 -9.14
CA ASN A 5 -50.23 -92.49 -9.33
C ASN A 5 -49.02 -91.94 -8.56
N GLN A 6 -47.98 -91.67 -9.30
CA GLN A 6 -46.84 -90.95 -8.81
C GLN A 6 -47.18 -89.46 -8.86
N GLU A 7 -47.28 -88.86 -7.72
CA GLU A 7 -47.28 -87.36 -7.57
C GLU A 7 -45.87 -86.88 -7.76
N PHE A 8 -45.72 -86.03 -8.76
CA PHE A 8 -44.50 -85.29 -9.08
C PHE A 8 -44.48 -84.02 -8.22
N PHE A 9 -43.64 -84.01 -7.23
CA PHE A 9 -43.35 -82.74 -6.50
C PHE A 9 -42.38 -81.89 -7.31
N GLU A 10 -42.83 -80.80 -7.90
CA GLU A 10 -41.99 -79.79 -8.49
C GLU A 10 -41.39 -78.99 -7.34
N ASP A 11 -40.06 -79.12 -7.19
CA ASP A 11 -39.27 -78.25 -6.34
C ASP A 11 -39.24 -76.84 -6.94
N GLU A 12 -40.01 -75.93 -6.39
CA GLU A 12 -39.86 -74.50 -6.66
C GLU A 12 -38.48 -73.98 -6.10
N GLU A 13 -37.49 -73.86 -6.99
CA GLU A 13 -36.28 -73.17 -6.71
C GLU A 13 -36.61 -71.69 -6.44
N VAL A 14 -36.64 -71.31 -5.16
CA VAL A 14 -36.72 -69.93 -4.72
C VAL A 14 -35.44 -69.23 -5.15
N GLN A 15 -35.49 -68.54 -6.30
CA GLN A 15 -34.40 -67.64 -6.75
C GLN A 15 -34.17 -66.55 -5.70
N LYS A 16 -33.17 -66.74 -4.86
CA LYS A 16 -32.64 -65.71 -3.95
C LYS A 16 -32.08 -64.56 -4.78
N THR A 17 -32.84 -63.51 -5.02
CA THR A 17 -32.35 -62.25 -5.57
C THR A 17 -31.14 -61.76 -4.74
N PRO A 18 -29.98 -61.47 -5.39
CA PRO A 18 -28.79 -61.02 -4.67
C PRO A 18 -29.09 -59.68 -4.02
N VAL A 19 -29.11 -59.63 -2.71
CA VAL A 19 -29.18 -58.36 -1.92
C VAL A 19 -27.97 -57.55 -2.28
N ARG A 20 -28.15 -56.54 -3.12
CA ARG A 20 -27.12 -55.57 -3.49
C ARG A 20 -26.67 -54.86 -2.21
N LYS A 21 -25.54 -55.31 -1.62
CA LYS A 21 -24.88 -54.67 -0.50
C LYS A 21 -24.61 -53.24 -0.89
N LYS A 22 -25.34 -52.25 -0.34
CA LYS A 22 -25.05 -50.81 -0.49
C LYS A 22 -23.62 -50.59 0.00
N LYS A 23 -22.65 -50.45 -0.94
CA LYS A 23 -21.27 -50.10 -0.64
C LYS A 23 -21.31 -48.85 0.16
N LYS A 24 -20.87 -48.92 1.42
CA LYS A 24 -20.87 -47.79 2.36
C LYS A 24 -20.08 -46.66 1.72
N LYS A 25 -20.74 -45.53 1.46
CA LYS A 25 -20.18 -44.29 0.85
C LYS A 25 -19.17 -43.59 1.76
N LYS A 26 -18.55 -44.31 2.73
CA LYS A 26 -17.56 -43.76 3.68
C LYS A 26 -16.34 -43.17 2.97
N GLY A 27 -15.86 -43.80 1.90
CA GLY A 27 -14.71 -43.32 1.10
C GLY A 27 -15.02 -41.99 0.39
N LEU A 28 -16.25 -41.83 -0.13
CA LEU A 28 -16.67 -40.58 -0.77
C LEU A 28 -16.73 -39.42 0.25
N ILE A 29 -17.22 -39.69 1.46
CA ILE A 29 -17.29 -38.68 2.51
C ILE A 29 -15.88 -38.24 2.95
N ILE A 30 -14.97 -39.21 3.15
CA ILE A 30 -13.57 -38.91 3.51
C ILE A 30 -12.90 -38.10 2.38
N PHE A 31 -13.09 -38.47 1.12
CA PHE A 31 -12.55 -37.73 -0.03
C PHE A 31 -13.10 -36.28 -0.05
N LEU A 32 -14.39 -36.07 0.16
CA LEU A 32 -15.00 -34.73 0.23
C LEU A 32 -14.43 -33.88 1.39
N VAL A 33 -14.24 -34.50 2.56
CA VAL A 33 -13.63 -33.80 3.71
C VAL A 33 -12.20 -33.37 3.39
N ILE A 34 -11.39 -34.26 2.83
CA ILE A 34 -10.01 -33.94 2.41
C ILE A 34 -10.02 -32.81 1.36
N LEU A 35 -10.91 -32.88 0.38
CA LEU A 35 -11.04 -31.86 -0.67
C LEU A 35 -11.39 -30.49 -0.06
N VAL A 36 -12.32 -30.43 0.89
CA VAL A 36 -12.69 -29.20 1.60
C VAL A 36 -11.49 -28.64 2.40
N LEU A 37 -10.74 -29.50 3.07
CA LEU A 37 -9.54 -29.09 3.82
C LEU A 37 -8.44 -28.54 2.89
N VAL A 38 -8.24 -29.13 1.72
CA VAL A 38 -7.28 -28.63 0.71
C VAL A 38 -7.71 -27.29 0.16
N ILE A 39 -9.00 -27.12 -0.17
CA ILE A 39 -9.53 -25.85 -0.66
C ILE A 39 -9.44 -24.76 0.44
N ALA A 40 -9.83 -25.08 1.67
CA ALA A 40 -9.77 -24.15 2.80
C ALA A 40 -8.32 -23.76 3.12
N GLY A 41 -7.38 -24.71 3.10
CA GLY A 41 -5.95 -24.47 3.29
C GLY A 41 -5.36 -23.60 2.18
N GLY A 42 -5.68 -23.88 0.92
CA GLY A 42 -5.25 -23.09 -0.23
C GLY A 42 -5.79 -21.66 -0.22
N ALA A 43 -7.07 -21.50 0.11
CA ALA A 43 -7.68 -20.19 0.26
C ALA A 43 -7.06 -19.41 1.43
N GLY A 44 -6.87 -20.04 2.58
CA GLY A 44 -6.23 -19.42 3.74
C GLY A 44 -4.80 -18.96 3.43
N TYR A 45 -4.01 -19.79 2.75
CA TYR A 45 -2.67 -19.43 2.29
C TYR A 45 -2.69 -18.24 1.31
N TYR A 46 -3.59 -18.25 0.32
CA TYR A 46 -3.75 -17.13 -0.63
C TYR A 46 -4.09 -15.81 0.09
N PHE A 47 -5.02 -15.82 1.03
CA PHE A 47 -5.39 -14.62 1.79
C PHE A 47 -4.24 -14.14 2.68
N TYR A 48 -3.49 -15.04 3.29
CA TYR A 48 -2.31 -14.70 4.09
C TYR A 48 -1.22 -14.03 3.23
N GLU A 49 -0.87 -14.62 2.08
CA GLU A 49 0.13 -14.05 1.16
C GLU A 49 -0.30 -12.70 0.59
N ARG A 50 -1.59 -12.54 0.27
CA ARG A 50 -2.14 -11.28 -0.22
C ARG A 50 -2.04 -10.13 0.78
N GLN A 51 -2.00 -10.40 2.09
CA GLN A 51 -1.88 -9.36 3.11
C GLN A 51 -0.47 -8.75 3.14
N LYS A 52 0.56 -9.51 2.82
CA LYS A 52 1.96 -9.06 2.89
C LYS A 52 2.24 -7.80 2.05
N PRO A 53 1.92 -7.72 0.74
CA PRO A 53 2.13 -6.49 -0.03
C PRO A 53 1.28 -5.31 0.48
N ILE A 54 0.11 -5.57 1.08
CA ILE A 54 -0.72 -4.53 1.71
C ILE A 54 0.00 -3.98 2.94
N GLU A 55 0.55 -4.84 3.79
CA GLU A 55 1.30 -4.44 4.99
C GLU A 55 2.57 -3.67 4.60
N THR A 56 3.34 -4.16 3.62
CA THR A 56 4.50 -3.44 3.09
C THR A 56 4.13 -2.02 2.64
N THR A 57 3.01 -1.88 1.91
CA THR A 57 2.56 -0.56 1.45
C THR A 57 2.12 0.33 2.63
N LYS A 58 1.45 -0.23 3.63
CA LYS A 58 1.09 0.52 4.85
C LYS A 58 2.33 0.99 5.61
N ASP A 59 3.29 0.09 5.81
CA ASP A 59 4.55 0.43 6.49
C ASP A 59 5.31 1.52 5.73
N TYR A 60 5.31 1.47 4.40
CA TYR A 60 5.88 2.52 3.57
C TYR A 60 5.18 3.87 3.76
N LEU A 61 3.84 3.89 3.75
CA LEU A 61 3.05 5.10 3.97
C LEU A 61 3.19 5.65 5.40
N GLU A 62 3.34 4.79 6.41
CA GLU A 62 3.64 5.24 7.78
C GLU A 62 5.04 5.83 7.90
N ASN A 63 6.06 5.23 7.25
CA ASN A 63 7.40 5.82 7.19
C ASN A 63 7.39 7.16 6.43
N MET A 64 6.64 7.26 5.33
CA MET A 64 6.42 8.50 4.59
C MET A 64 5.80 9.57 5.49
N ARG A 65 4.72 9.26 6.22
CA ARG A 65 4.06 10.18 7.15
C ARG A 65 5.00 10.63 8.28
N ALA A 66 5.83 9.74 8.77
CA ALA A 66 6.81 10.03 9.83
C ALA A 66 8.09 10.70 9.32
N MET A 67 8.25 10.88 8.01
CA MET A 67 9.51 11.34 7.36
C MET A 67 10.71 10.44 7.72
N ASN A 68 10.48 9.14 7.86
CA ASN A 68 11.50 8.14 8.13
C ASN A 68 12.07 7.61 6.81
N PHE A 69 13.04 8.30 6.25
CA PHE A 69 13.64 7.96 4.94
C PHE A 69 14.36 6.61 4.96
N ASP A 70 15.03 6.25 6.04
CA ASP A 70 15.67 4.94 6.17
C ASP A 70 14.64 3.81 6.16
N GLY A 71 13.52 4.00 6.83
CA GLY A 71 12.39 3.07 6.83
C GLY A 71 11.77 2.92 5.44
N MET A 72 11.58 4.04 4.72
CA MET A 72 11.10 4.02 3.33
C MET A 72 12.07 3.27 2.42
N LYS A 73 13.38 3.62 2.49
CA LYS A 73 14.44 3.01 1.70
C LYS A 73 14.54 1.50 1.89
N ALA A 74 14.37 1.03 3.12
CA ALA A 74 14.39 -0.40 3.43
C ALA A 74 13.24 -1.19 2.76
N LEU A 75 12.13 -0.52 2.45
CA LEU A 75 10.95 -1.09 1.79
C LEU A 75 10.96 -0.92 0.26
N LEU A 76 11.90 -0.17 -0.29
CA LEU A 76 12.08 -0.01 -1.74
C LEU A 76 12.99 -1.10 -2.31
N GLN A 77 12.71 -1.52 -3.53
CA GLN A 77 13.60 -2.42 -4.27
C GLN A 77 14.81 -1.67 -4.84
N SER A 78 14.59 -0.49 -5.43
CA SER A 78 15.65 0.28 -6.09
C SER A 78 16.60 0.98 -5.12
N ASN A 79 16.22 1.19 -3.86
CA ASN A 79 16.94 2.02 -2.88
C ASN A 79 17.26 3.46 -3.34
N ASP A 80 16.72 3.89 -4.48
CA ASP A 80 16.93 5.22 -5.04
C ASP A 80 15.91 6.20 -4.44
N MET A 81 16.42 7.21 -3.76
CA MET A 81 15.65 8.26 -3.10
C MET A 81 16.00 9.66 -3.62
N SER A 82 16.78 9.75 -4.70
CA SER A 82 17.30 11.03 -5.23
C SER A 82 16.21 12.04 -5.55
N ALA A 83 15.02 11.58 -5.94
CA ALA A 83 13.87 12.46 -6.18
C ALA A 83 13.40 13.24 -4.93
N LEU A 84 13.72 12.77 -3.72
CA LEU A 84 13.45 13.53 -2.49
C LEU A 84 14.49 14.62 -2.24
N ASP A 85 15.73 14.38 -2.64
CA ASP A 85 16.82 15.36 -2.55
C ASP A 85 16.55 16.52 -3.52
N ASP A 86 16.12 16.22 -4.75
CA ASP A 86 15.75 17.21 -5.76
C ASP A 86 14.59 18.14 -5.29
N ALA A 87 13.74 17.65 -4.39
CA ALA A 87 12.62 18.40 -3.80
C ALA A 87 12.98 19.05 -2.45
N ASP A 88 14.25 19.08 -2.04
CA ASP A 88 14.76 19.60 -0.76
C ASP A 88 14.07 19.03 0.50
N ILE A 89 13.33 17.91 0.35
CA ILE A 89 12.57 17.30 1.45
C ILE A 89 13.51 16.72 2.52
N THR A 90 14.71 16.29 2.11
CA THR A 90 15.73 15.70 2.96
C THR A 90 16.60 16.73 3.65
N SER A 91 16.52 18.01 3.26
CA SER A 91 17.29 19.10 3.89
C SER A 91 16.97 19.20 5.38
N ASN A 92 18.00 19.30 6.20
CA ASN A 92 17.86 19.46 7.65
C ASN A 92 17.08 20.74 8.03
N ALA A 93 17.21 21.81 7.22
CA ALA A 93 16.52 23.07 7.45
C ALA A 93 15.00 22.93 7.35
N TYR A 94 14.51 22.10 6.42
CA TYR A 94 13.08 21.95 6.16
C TYR A 94 12.45 20.72 6.80
N THR A 95 13.23 19.81 7.39
CA THR A 95 12.75 18.56 8.00
C THR A 95 11.62 18.79 9.00
N SER A 96 11.74 19.80 9.87
CA SER A 96 10.74 20.13 10.89
C SER A 96 9.41 20.52 10.27
N PHE A 97 9.44 21.35 9.24
CA PHE A 97 8.27 21.79 8.48
C PHE A 97 7.57 20.61 7.79
N PHE A 98 8.31 19.82 7.01
CA PHE A 98 7.73 18.69 6.28
C PHE A 98 7.19 17.63 7.23
N LYS A 99 7.86 17.35 8.33
CA LYS A 99 7.36 16.43 9.36
C LYS A 99 6.01 16.87 9.90
N LYS A 100 5.90 18.13 10.32
CA LYS A 100 4.65 18.70 10.85
C LYS A 100 3.50 18.61 9.85
N ILE A 101 3.77 18.82 8.56
CA ILE A 101 2.76 18.75 7.50
C ILE A 101 2.37 17.30 7.23
N ASN A 102 3.35 16.40 7.08
CA ASN A 102 3.09 15.00 6.77
C ASN A 102 2.46 14.23 7.93
N GLU A 103 2.65 14.63 9.19
CA GLU A 103 1.93 14.06 10.33
C GLU A 103 0.40 14.19 10.21
N LYS A 104 -0.09 15.18 9.47
CA LYS A 104 -1.52 15.40 9.19
C LYS A 104 -2.05 14.56 8.02
N MET A 105 -1.18 13.84 7.31
CA MET A 105 -1.56 12.93 6.22
C MET A 105 -2.39 11.76 6.76
N SER A 106 -3.39 11.37 6.00
CA SER A 106 -4.16 10.14 6.24
C SER A 106 -4.31 9.36 4.95
N TYR A 107 -4.44 8.03 5.07
CA TYR A 107 -4.60 7.18 3.90
C TYR A 107 -5.54 6.00 4.15
N LYS A 108 -6.02 5.42 3.06
CA LYS A 108 -6.83 4.21 3.05
C LYS A 108 -6.46 3.36 1.84
N ILE A 109 -6.20 2.07 2.05
CA ILE A 109 -6.04 1.12 0.94
C ILE A 109 -7.41 0.88 0.30
N THR A 110 -7.52 1.17 -0.99
CA THR A 110 -8.79 1.11 -1.74
C THR A 110 -8.86 -0.08 -2.69
N LYS A 111 -7.70 -0.50 -3.24
CA LYS A 111 -7.64 -1.59 -4.20
C LYS A 111 -6.34 -2.40 -4.04
N THR A 112 -6.44 -3.70 -4.24
CA THR A 112 -5.26 -4.58 -4.29
C THR A 112 -5.45 -5.61 -5.40
N SER A 113 -4.49 -5.67 -6.31
CA SER A 113 -4.30 -6.75 -7.27
C SER A 113 -3.12 -7.60 -6.83
N PHE A 114 -3.28 -8.91 -6.79
CA PHE A 114 -2.27 -9.84 -6.27
C PHE A 114 -2.11 -11.05 -7.17
N HIS A 115 -0.90 -11.33 -7.59
CA HIS A 115 -0.54 -12.43 -8.50
C HIS A 115 0.51 -13.31 -7.83
N ILE A 116 0.04 -14.29 -7.06
CA ILE A 116 0.90 -15.18 -6.26
C ILE A 116 1.93 -15.93 -7.09
N GLN A 117 1.58 -16.31 -8.34
CA GLN A 117 2.48 -17.08 -9.22
C GLN A 117 3.71 -16.28 -9.66
N ASN A 118 3.58 -14.97 -9.74
CA ASN A 118 4.64 -14.08 -10.23
C ASN A 118 5.34 -13.32 -9.10
N GLY A 119 4.88 -13.49 -7.86
CA GLY A 119 5.37 -12.68 -6.73
C GLY A 119 5.16 -11.18 -6.96
N THR A 120 4.04 -10.78 -7.58
CA THR A 120 3.75 -9.37 -7.88
C THR A 120 2.41 -8.95 -7.33
N ALA A 121 2.31 -7.68 -6.94
CA ALA A 121 1.07 -7.06 -6.52
C ALA A 121 1.04 -5.58 -6.95
N SER A 122 -0.15 -5.00 -6.97
CA SER A 122 -0.32 -3.56 -6.96
C SER A 122 -1.31 -3.18 -5.88
N VAL A 123 -0.95 -2.18 -5.09
CA VAL A 123 -1.75 -1.70 -3.95
C VAL A 123 -2.06 -0.24 -4.17
N THR A 124 -3.34 0.11 -4.29
CA THR A 124 -3.76 1.51 -4.43
C THR A 124 -4.15 2.07 -3.07
N ALA A 125 -3.54 3.19 -2.71
CA ALA A 125 -3.88 3.98 -1.55
C ALA A 125 -4.55 5.29 -1.96
N HIS A 126 -5.69 5.60 -1.36
CA HIS A 126 -6.29 6.93 -1.39
C HIS A 126 -5.66 7.73 -0.26
N ILE A 127 -4.99 8.84 -0.60
CA ILE A 127 -4.20 9.64 0.34
C ILE A 127 -4.80 11.04 0.40
N ARG A 128 -5.05 11.51 1.63
CA ARG A 128 -5.44 12.88 1.92
C ARG A 128 -4.29 13.57 2.63
N TYR A 129 -3.82 14.70 2.08
CA TYR A 129 -2.65 15.42 2.55
C TYR A 129 -2.84 16.93 2.44
N ILE A 130 -1.93 17.72 3.02
CA ILE A 130 -1.99 19.19 2.94
C ILE A 130 -1.48 19.62 1.56
N ASP A 131 -2.25 20.48 0.91
CA ASP A 131 -1.82 21.31 -0.22
C ASP A 131 -1.12 22.56 0.32
N GLY A 132 0.21 22.55 0.27
CA GLY A 132 1.06 23.61 0.78
C GLY A 132 1.14 24.86 -0.11
N ALA A 133 0.48 24.88 -1.27
CA ALA A 133 0.63 25.97 -2.24
C ALA A 133 0.46 27.37 -1.63
N ASN A 134 -0.55 27.57 -0.77
CA ASN A 134 -0.75 28.85 -0.11
C ASN A 134 0.34 29.17 0.92
N ILE A 135 0.82 28.16 1.66
CA ILE A 135 1.93 28.31 2.61
C ILE A 135 3.18 28.78 1.86
N TYR A 136 3.51 28.12 0.75
CA TYR A 136 4.67 28.48 -0.07
C TYR A 136 4.55 29.89 -0.66
N LYS A 137 3.40 30.24 -1.25
CA LYS A 137 3.16 31.59 -1.83
C LYS A 137 3.30 32.69 -0.77
N GLU A 138 2.76 32.51 0.42
CA GLU A 138 2.89 33.49 1.50
C GLU A 138 4.33 33.55 2.04
N THR A 139 5.00 32.39 2.16
CA THR A 139 6.42 32.31 2.56
C THR A 139 7.30 33.09 1.59
N ILE A 140 7.19 32.81 0.28
CA ILE A 140 7.98 33.50 -0.74
C ILE A 140 7.69 35.01 -0.73
N THR A 141 6.42 35.39 -0.63
CA THR A 141 6.02 36.79 -0.59
C THR A 141 6.67 37.54 0.61
N GLU A 142 6.63 36.94 1.79
CA GLU A 142 7.22 37.52 2.98
C GLU A 142 8.74 37.52 2.92
N PHE A 143 9.34 36.46 2.42
CA PHE A 143 10.77 36.35 2.20
C PHE A 143 11.28 37.44 1.26
N LEU A 144 10.63 37.69 0.12
CA LEU A 144 11.00 38.74 -0.83
C LEU A 144 10.93 40.13 -0.20
N LYS A 145 9.87 40.44 0.62
CA LYS A 145 9.79 41.71 1.37
C LYS A 145 10.98 41.91 2.29
N GLN A 146 11.38 40.85 3.00
CA GLN A 146 12.52 40.91 3.93
C GLN A 146 13.84 41.03 3.21
N ILE A 147 14.05 40.33 2.07
CA ILE A 147 15.26 40.47 1.22
C ILE A 147 15.40 41.92 0.71
N VAL A 148 14.31 42.46 0.16
CA VAL A 148 14.32 43.85 -0.33
C VAL A 148 14.67 44.84 0.81
N SER A 149 14.10 44.66 1.99
CA SER A 149 14.42 45.50 3.16
C SER A 149 15.88 45.35 3.58
N THR A 150 16.44 44.13 3.56
CA THR A 150 17.84 43.86 3.89
C THR A 150 18.79 44.48 2.86
N ALA A 151 18.46 44.41 1.58
CA ALA A 151 19.25 45.01 0.49
C ALA A 151 19.29 46.56 0.62
N PHE A 152 18.17 47.18 0.97
CA PHE A 152 18.15 48.64 1.24
C PHE A 152 19.00 49.06 2.45
N SER A 153 19.24 48.14 3.40
CA SER A 153 20.17 48.40 4.53
C SER A 153 21.64 48.14 4.20
N GLY A 154 21.95 47.77 2.96
CA GLY A 154 23.32 47.50 2.48
C GLY A 154 23.88 46.14 2.93
N SER A 155 23.03 45.24 3.41
CA SER A 155 23.41 43.88 3.83
C SER A 155 23.04 42.87 2.74
N THR A 156 23.83 41.81 2.62
CA THR A 156 23.53 40.63 1.77
C THR A 156 23.46 39.40 2.67
N LEU A 157 22.50 38.52 2.43
CA LEU A 157 22.39 37.27 3.14
C LEU A 157 23.34 36.23 2.50
N THR A 158 23.93 35.40 3.33
CA THR A 158 24.59 34.20 2.89
C THR A 158 23.57 33.14 2.46
N GLU A 159 24.02 32.08 1.79
CA GLU A 159 23.16 30.96 1.42
C GLU A 159 22.54 30.30 2.65
N GLU A 160 23.33 30.04 3.70
CA GLU A 160 22.87 29.45 4.96
C GLU A 160 21.85 30.34 5.68
N GLU A 161 22.08 31.67 5.73
CA GLU A 161 21.12 32.61 6.32
C GLU A 161 19.80 32.66 5.52
N THR A 162 19.89 32.51 4.19
CA THR A 162 18.74 32.44 3.29
C THR A 162 17.92 31.21 3.58
N GLU A 163 18.56 30.04 3.64
CA GLU A 163 17.89 28.76 3.94
C GLU A 163 17.22 28.77 5.32
N GLN A 164 17.93 29.19 6.37
CA GLN A 164 17.37 29.30 7.72
C GLN A 164 16.20 30.25 7.79
N LYS A 165 16.26 31.36 7.06
CA LYS A 165 15.17 32.33 7.01
C LYS A 165 13.93 31.77 6.31
N LEU A 166 14.11 31.09 5.20
CA LEU A 166 13.03 30.38 4.50
C LEU A 166 12.40 29.30 5.39
N ALA A 167 13.19 28.49 6.06
CA ALA A 167 12.72 27.46 6.98
C ALA A 167 11.88 28.07 8.13
N THR A 168 12.35 29.16 8.73
CA THR A 168 11.63 29.87 9.79
C THR A 168 10.29 30.40 9.29
N LEU A 169 10.26 31.01 8.10
CA LEU A 169 9.04 31.53 7.50
C LEU A 169 8.06 30.41 7.14
N LEU A 170 8.54 29.27 6.61
CA LEU A 170 7.71 28.09 6.34
C LEU A 170 7.02 27.58 7.61
N GLU A 171 7.75 27.47 8.71
CA GLU A 171 7.18 27.06 10.01
C GLU A 171 6.15 28.07 10.53
N GLU A 172 6.45 29.38 10.45
CA GLU A 172 5.51 30.42 10.81
C GLU A 172 4.23 30.37 9.99
N LYS A 173 4.37 30.33 8.65
CA LYS A 173 3.22 30.28 7.74
C LYS A 173 2.43 28.98 7.89
N SER A 174 3.08 27.85 8.11
CA SER A 174 2.38 26.58 8.41
C SER A 174 1.51 26.62 9.66
N SER A 175 1.73 27.62 10.53
CA SER A 175 0.98 27.79 11.78
C SER A 175 -0.12 28.85 11.67
N THR A 176 -0.03 29.76 10.70
CA THR A 176 -0.92 30.90 10.53
C THR A 176 -1.85 30.78 9.32
N VAL A 177 -1.42 30.08 8.28
CA VAL A 177 -2.24 29.80 7.09
C VAL A 177 -3.15 28.62 7.39
N GLU A 178 -4.41 28.72 6.99
CA GLU A 178 -5.38 27.63 7.15
C GLU A 178 -4.97 26.40 6.33
N ASP A 179 -5.03 25.23 6.96
CA ASP A 179 -4.73 23.95 6.30
C ASP A 179 -5.72 23.68 5.17
N LYS A 180 -5.22 23.63 3.95
CA LYS A 180 -5.98 23.17 2.79
C LYS A 180 -5.62 21.74 2.50
N PHE A 181 -6.61 20.85 2.53
CA PHE A 181 -6.39 19.44 2.20
C PHE A 181 -6.74 19.14 0.75
N THR A 182 -5.97 18.25 0.15
CA THR A 182 -6.24 17.65 -1.16
C THR A 182 -6.12 16.13 -1.07
N GLU A 183 -6.56 15.44 -2.10
CA GLU A 183 -6.62 13.97 -2.14
C GLU A 183 -6.07 13.44 -3.46
N THR A 184 -5.44 12.28 -3.42
CA THR A 184 -4.94 11.59 -4.61
C THR A 184 -4.96 10.08 -4.40
N ASP A 185 -5.06 9.33 -5.49
CA ASP A 185 -4.91 7.89 -5.50
C ASP A 185 -3.53 7.53 -6.07
N ILE A 186 -2.70 6.87 -5.26
CA ILE A 186 -1.39 6.34 -5.70
C ILE A 186 -1.46 4.82 -5.76
N THR A 187 -0.99 4.25 -6.86
CA THR A 187 -0.90 2.80 -7.03
C THR A 187 0.56 2.37 -6.96
N TYR A 188 0.91 1.68 -5.88
CA TYR A 188 2.25 1.15 -5.63
C TYR A 188 2.41 -0.23 -6.25
N PRO A 189 3.31 -0.40 -7.23
CA PRO A 189 3.74 -1.72 -7.67
C PRO A 189 4.63 -2.34 -6.59
N VAL A 190 4.30 -3.59 -6.20
CA VAL A 190 4.98 -4.32 -5.13
C VAL A 190 5.43 -5.66 -5.66
N ILE A 191 6.65 -6.06 -5.36
CA ILE A 191 7.20 -7.34 -5.78
C ILE A 191 7.80 -8.12 -4.62
N GLU A 192 7.82 -9.43 -4.73
CA GLU A 192 8.56 -10.29 -3.83
C GLU A 192 10.01 -10.42 -4.32
N ALA A 193 10.95 -9.97 -3.51
CA ALA A 193 12.37 -10.06 -3.75
C ALA A 193 13.08 -10.58 -2.49
N ASP A 194 13.87 -11.65 -2.64
CA ASP A 194 14.61 -12.28 -1.54
C ASP A 194 13.74 -12.65 -0.32
N GLY A 195 12.51 -13.11 -0.58
CA GLY A 195 11.54 -13.50 0.46
C GLY A 195 10.88 -12.33 1.18
N GLN A 196 11.04 -11.11 0.70
CA GLN A 196 10.43 -9.89 1.22
C GLN A 196 9.62 -9.18 0.13
N TRP A 197 8.48 -8.63 0.52
CA TRP A 197 7.71 -7.75 -0.35
C TRP A 197 8.28 -6.34 -0.30
N LYS A 198 8.52 -5.74 -1.48
CA LYS A 198 9.11 -4.42 -1.62
C LYS A 198 8.36 -3.60 -2.67
N ILE A 199 8.23 -2.31 -2.44
CA ILE A 199 7.75 -1.36 -3.45
C ILE A 199 8.85 -1.21 -4.51
N VAL A 200 8.48 -1.22 -5.78
CA VAL A 200 9.45 -1.26 -6.89
C VAL A 200 10.34 -0.03 -6.90
N THR A 201 9.75 1.16 -6.75
CA THR A 201 10.50 2.43 -6.78
C THR A 201 9.71 3.53 -6.08
N LEU A 202 10.41 4.57 -5.68
CA LEU A 202 9.81 5.85 -5.32
C LEU A 202 9.21 6.49 -6.58
N ASP A 203 7.96 6.91 -6.52
CA ASP A 203 7.25 7.55 -7.64
C ASP A 203 7.07 9.07 -7.41
N ALA A 204 6.88 9.81 -8.50
CA ALA A 204 6.71 11.27 -8.45
C ALA A 204 5.47 11.72 -7.65
N ASP A 205 4.39 10.93 -7.63
CA ASP A 205 3.20 11.25 -6.86
C ASP A 205 3.48 11.17 -5.34
N THR A 206 4.31 10.21 -4.92
CA THR A 206 4.79 10.13 -3.53
C THR A 206 5.61 11.37 -3.16
N VAL A 207 6.55 11.79 -4.01
CA VAL A 207 7.35 13.01 -3.79
C VAL A 207 6.44 14.24 -3.70
N ARG A 208 5.46 14.36 -4.60
CA ARG A 208 4.48 15.44 -4.59
C ARG A 208 3.68 15.49 -3.29
N VAL A 209 3.23 14.35 -2.78
CA VAL A 209 2.51 14.27 -1.49
C VAL A 209 3.43 14.68 -0.34
N MET A 210 4.65 14.15 -0.28
CA MET A 210 5.62 14.45 0.79
C MET A 210 6.06 15.91 0.80
N SER A 211 6.16 16.53 -0.38
CA SER A 211 6.48 17.96 -0.53
C SER A 211 5.27 18.88 -0.40
N ALA A 212 4.08 18.33 -0.07
CA ALA A 212 2.86 19.11 0.01
C ALA A 212 2.59 19.96 -1.26
N ASN A 213 2.76 19.37 -2.44
CA ASN A 213 2.65 20.03 -3.75
C ASN A 213 3.71 21.11 -4.05
N PHE A 214 4.86 21.12 -3.37
CA PHE A 214 5.89 22.13 -3.64
C PHE A 214 6.33 22.16 -5.10
N THR A 215 6.57 21.00 -5.70
CA THR A 215 6.98 20.87 -7.11
C THR A 215 6.00 21.54 -8.07
N ASN A 216 4.69 21.48 -7.82
CA ASN A 216 3.69 22.16 -8.65
C ASN A 216 3.74 23.68 -8.52
N VAL A 217 4.12 24.20 -7.36
CA VAL A 217 4.26 25.66 -7.14
C VAL A 217 5.51 26.19 -7.84
N GLN A 218 6.57 25.41 -7.87
CA GLN A 218 7.79 25.75 -8.60
C GLN A 218 7.52 25.90 -10.11
N ASP A 219 6.78 24.96 -10.71
CA ASP A 219 6.39 25.01 -12.13
C ASP A 219 5.48 26.21 -12.47
N GLU A 220 4.76 26.79 -11.50
CA GLU A 220 3.93 27.99 -11.69
C GLU A 220 4.72 29.32 -11.62
N ILE A 221 5.93 29.30 -11.08
CA ILE A 221 6.78 30.48 -10.83
C ILE A 221 7.84 30.64 -11.95
N ASP A 222 8.26 29.55 -12.58
CA ASP A 222 9.21 29.54 -13.69
C ASP A 222 8.50 29.93 -15.03
#